data_ed2f8af769a1fbdcd0e04afbec8d0052
#
_entry.id   ed2f8af769a1fbdcd0e04afbec8d0052
#
_cell.length_a   1.000
_cell.length_b   1.000
_cell.length_c   1.000
_cell.angle_alpha   90.00
_cell.angle_beta   90.00
_cell.angle_gamma   90.00
#
_symmetry.space_group_name_H-M   'P 1'
#
loop_
_entity.id
_entity.type
_entity.pdbx_description
1 polymer ?
#
loop_
_entity_poly.entity_id
_entity_poly.type
_entity_poly.pdbx_seq_one_letter_code
_entity_poly.pdbx_strand_id
1 'polypeptide(L)'
;MRVLIVEDDFTSRKLLQTILSPFGECDIAVNGKEAVDAFEASAIAGRPYDLVCMDIMMPEMDGQEALKQIRAVERKHGVPGQEEVKVVMTTALDDPKNVVEAYYKGGATSYIPKPIDRQLFVHLLKNLGLIQ
;
A
#
# COMPACT_ATOMS: atom_id res chain seq x y z
N MET A 1 -3.95 14.16 -0.58
CA MET A 1 -3.85 12.69 -0.78
C MET A 1 -4.00 11.99 0.57
N ARG A 2 -4.71 10.89 0.61
CA ARG A 2 -4.81 10.06 1.82
C ARG A 2 -4.05 8.76 1.62
N VAL A 3 -3.17 8.45 2.56
CA VAL A 3 -2.25 7.30 2.46
C VAL A 3 -2.46 6.37 3.64
N LEU A 4 -2.49 5.07 3.35
CA LEU A 4 -2.43 4.03 4.38
C LEU A 4 -1.05 3.38 4.30
N ILE A 5 -0.29 3.46 5.39
CA ILE A 5 1.02 2.84 5.50
C ILE A 5 0.87 1.55 6.33
N VAL A 6 1.21 0.42 5.74
CA VAL A 6 1.09 -0.89 6.38
C VAL A 6 2.48 -1.48 6.54
N GLU A 7 3.00 -1.45 7.76
CA GLU A 7 4.37 -1.85 8.05
C GLU A 7 4.50 -2.18 9.53
N ASP A 8 4.97 -3.39 9.85
CA ASP A 8 5.15 -3.83 11.23
C ASP A 8 6.48 -3.37 11.83
N ASP A 9 7.48 -3.06 11.00
CA ASP A 9 8.77 -2.58 11.47
C ASP A 9 8.73 -1.07 11.74
N PHE A 10 9.06 -0.69 12.97
CA PHE A 10 8.99 0.71 13.40
C PHE A 10 9.85 1.63 12.54
N THR A 11 11.09 1.23 12.24
CA THR A 11 12.02 2.06 11.49
C THR A 11 11.53 2.29 10.06
N SER A 12 11.09 1.23 9.39
CA SER A 12 10.54 1.31 8.02
C SER A 12 9.27 2.15 7.99
N ARG A 13 8.40 1.96 8.97
CA ARG A 13 7.15 2.71 9.08
C ARG A 13 7.42 4.21 9.26
N LYS A 14 8.36 4.55 10.14
CA LYS A 14 8.75 5.94 10.40
C LYS A 14 9.33 6.59 9.16
N LEU A 15 10.17 5.88 8.43
CA LEU A 15 10.75 6.38 7.18
C LEU A 15 9.66 6.67 6.15
N LEU A 16 8.74 5.74 5.92
CA LEU A 16 7.64 5.94 4.98
C LEU A 16 6.77 7.13 5.38
N GLN A 17 6.47 7.26 6.66
CA GLN A 17 5.68 8.36 7.16
C GLN A 17 6.38 9.70 6.91
N THR A 18 7.70 9.75 7.14
CA THR A 18 8.50 10.95 6.90
C THR A 18 8.50 11.34 5.42
N ILE A 19 8.62 10.35 4.52
CA ILE A 19 8.62 10.60 3.08
C ILE A 19 7.24 11.09 2.60
N LEU A 20 6.17 10.50 3.11
CA LEU A 20 4.82 10.72 2.60
C LEU A 20 4.06 11.86 3.25
N SER A 21 4.40 12.24 4.49
CA SER A 21 3.71 13.33 5.21
C SER A 21 3.64 14.64 4.45
N PRO A 22 4.68 15.06 3.70
CA PRO A 22 4.59 16.31 2.93
C PRO A 22 3.52 16.27 1.84
N PHE A 23 3.09 15.09 1.42
CA PHE A 23 2.18 14.93 0.30
C PHE A 23 0.74 14.64 0.71
N GLY A 24 0.49 14.30 1.96
CA GLY A 24 -0.87 14.03 2.39
C GLY A 24 -0.99 13.47 3.80
N GLU A 25 -2.21 13.17 4.17
CA GLU A 25 -2.56 12.59 5.47
C GLU A 25 -2.22 11.10 5.45
N CYS A 26 -1.49 10.64 6.46
CA CYS A 26 -1.05 9.25 6.57
C CYS A 26 -1.69 8.57 7.78
N ASP A 27 -2.35 7.46 7.53
CA ASP A 27 -2.82 6.54 8.57
C ASP A 27 -1.89 5.33 8.61
N ILE A 28 -1.79 4.69 9.76
CA ILE A 28 -0.86 3.60 10.02
C ILE A 28 -1.63 2.33 10.35
N ALA A 29 -1.23 1.21 9.73
CA ALA A 29 -1.62 -0.13 10.14
C ALA A 29 -0.35 -0.95 10.35
N VAL A 30 -0.33 -1.81 11.35
CA VAL A 30 0.87 -2.57 11.71
C VAL A 30 0.82 -4.02 11.23
N ASN A 31 -0.29 -4.43 10.65
CA ASN A 31 -0.43 -5.76 10.04
C ASN A 31 -1.52 -5.73 8.96
N GLY A 32 -1.63 -6.84 8.23
CA GLY A 32 -2.57 -6.93 7.13
C GLY A 32 -4.03 -6.84 7.55
N LYS A 33 -4.38 -7.39 8.70
CA LYS A 33 -5.76 -7.33 9.19
C LYS A 33 -6.17 -5.90 9.51
N GLU A 34 -5.33 -5.16 10.22
CA GLU A 34 -5.59 -3.74 10.49
C GLU A 34 -5.72 -2.94 9.20
N ALA A 35 -4.91 -3.28 8.20
CA ALA A 35 -4.96 -2.61 6.90
C ALA A 35 -6.31 -2.81 6.22
N VAL A 36 -6.79 -4.03 6.17
CA VAL A 36 -8.10 -4.34 5.56
C VAL A 36 -9.22 -3.65 6.31
N ASP A 37 -9.19 -3.69 7.65
CA ASP A 37 -10.21 -3.05 8.48
C ASP A 37 -10.21 -1.53 8.26
N ALA A 38 -9.04 -0.90 8.23
CA ALA A 38 -8.91 0.54 7.99
C ALA A 38 -9.39 0.91 6.58
N PHE A 39 -9.04 0.09 5.59
CA PHE A 39 -9.44 0.32 4.21
C PHE A 39 -10.96 0.27 4.07
N GLU A 40 -11.59 -0.75 4.63
CA GLU A 40 -13.05 -0.89 4.57
C GLU A 40 -13.75 0.24 5.33
N ALA A 41 -13.26 0.59 6.52
CA ALA A 41 -13.83 1.69 7.29
C ALA A 41 -13.79 3.01 6.52
N SER A 42 -12.68 3.28 5.82
CA SER A 42 -12.54 4.49 4.99
C SER A 42 -13.51 4.48 3.81
N ALA A 43 -13.70 3.33 3.17
CA ALA A 43 -14.64 3.19 2.07
C ALA A 43 -16.08 3.46 2.54
N ILE A 44 -16.46 2.90 3.68
CA ILE A 44 -17.81 3.10 4.27
C ILE A 44 -18.02 4.57 4.64
N ALA A 45 -16.98 5.23 5.16
CA ALA A 45 -17.06 6.64 5.58
C ALA A 45 -17.04 7.62 4.40
N GLY A 46 -16.86 7.14 3.17
CA GLY A 46 -16.77 8.02 2.01
C GLY A 46 -15.46 8.81 1.93
N ARG A 47 -14.41 8.32 2.61
CA ARG A 47 -13.08 8.94 2.63
C ARG A 47 -12.02 7.92 2.20
N PRO A 48 -12.04 7.47 0.94
CA PRO A 48 -11.15 6.42 0.48
C PRO A 48 -9.68 6.85 0.49
N TYR A 49 -8.78 5.86 0.60
CA TYR A 49 -7.36 6.10 0.44
C TYR A 49 -7.02 6.22 -1.05
N ASP A 50 -6.01 7.04 -1.33
CA ASP A 50 -5.44 7.20 -2.68
C ASP A 50 -4.28 6.26 -2.90
N LEU A 51 -3.57 5.94 -1.83
CA LEU A 51 -2.36 5.12 -1.87
C LEU A 51 -2.31 4.21 -0.65
N VAL A 52 -1.94 2.95 -0.88
CA VAL A 52 -1.58 2.00 0.17
C VAL A 52 -0.13 1.59 -0.07
N CYS A 53 0.74 1.85 0.91
CA CYS A 53 2.11 1.35 0.92
C CYS A 53 2.17 0.18 1.88
N MET A 54 2.47 -1.02 1.40
CA MET A 54 2.31 -2.22 2.19
C MET A 54 3.51 -3.15 2.07
N ASP A 55 4.05 -3.56 3.23
CA ASP A 55 5.08 -4.58 3.28
C ASP A 55 4.48 -5.94 2.88
N ILE A 56 5.20 -6.69 2.06
CA ILE A 56 4.78 -8.04 1.68
C ILE A 56 4.89 -9.00 2.88
N MET A 57 5.99 -8.92 3.63
CA MET A 57 6.27 -9.85 4.71
C MET A 57 5.86 -9.28 6.06
N MET A 58 4.71 -9.72 6.56
CA MET A 58 4.19 -9.31 7.88
C MET A 58 3.65 -10.52 8.62
N PRO A 59 3.65 -10.50 9.97
CA PRO A 59 3.04 -11.58 10.75
C PRO A 59 1.53 -11.61 10.60
N GLU A 60 0.92 -12.75 10.91
CA GLU A 60 -0.51 -13.02 10.87
C GLU A 60 -1.08 -13.03 9.44
N MET A 61 -1.29 -11.86 8.84
CA MET A 61 -1.74 -11.74 7.47
C MET A 61 -0.68 -10.99 6.69
N ASP A 62 -0.03 -11.65 5.71
CA ASP A 62 0.99 -11.00 4.89
C ASP A 62 0.37 -10.00 3.91
N GLY A 63 1.24 -9.23 3.25
CA GLY A 63 0.79 -8.18 2.35
C GLY A 63 0.03 -8.70 1.14
N GLN A 64 0.35 -9.89 0.67
CA GLN A 64 -0.34 -10.47 -0.49
C GLN A 64 -1.79 -10.81 -0.16
N GLU A 65 -2.03 -11.42 1.01
CA GLU A 65 -3.38 -11.73 1.45
C GLU A 65 -4.18 -10.45 1.72
N ALA A 66 -3.55 -9.47 2.37
CA ALA A 66 -4.17 -8.18 2.62
C ALA A 66 -4.56 -7.49 1.30
N LEU A 67 -3.68 -7.53 0.29
CA LEU A 67 -3.97 -6.96 -1.02
C LEU A 67 -5.19 -7.60 -1.67
N LYS A 68 -5.28 -8.92 -1.63
CA LYS A 68 -6.45 -9.63 -2.16
C LYS A 68 -7.74 -9.18 -1.48
N GLN A 69 -7.69 -9.02 -0.16
CA GLN A 69 -8.86 -8.57 0.60
C GLN A 69 -9.21 -7.11 0.31
N ILE A 70 -8.22 -6.25 0.14
CA ILE A 70 -8.45 -4.87 -0.26
C ILE A 70 -9.16 -4.81 -1.62
N ARG A 71 -8.69 -5.59 -2.59
CA ARG A 71 -9.35 -5.65 -3.90
C ARG A 71 -10.77 -6.20 -3.79
N ALA A 72 -11.01 -7.15 -2.90
CA ALA A 72 -12.36 -7.67 -2.65
C ALA A 72 -13.28 -6.61 -2.03
N VAL A 73 -12.77 -5.79 -1.12
CA VAL A 73 -13.52 -4.66 -0.56
C VAL A 73 -13.92 -3.68 -1.67
N GLU A 74 -12.99 -3.36 -2.56
CA GLU A 74 -13.30 -2.47 -3.68
C GLU A 74 -14.41 -3.01 -4.57
N ARG A 75 -14.34 -4.30 -4.91
CA ARG A 75 -15.39 -4.94 -5.71
C ARG A 75 -16.74 -4.93 -5.00
N LYS A 76 -16.74 -5.19 -3.70
CA LYS A 76 -17.95 -5.15 -2.87
C LYS A 76 -18.62 -3.77 -2.89
N HIS A 77 -17.82 -2.72 -2.92
CA HIS A 77 -18.31 -1.34 -2.94
C HIS A 77 -18.48 -0.77 -4.36
N GLY A 78 -18.30 -1.60 -5.38
CA GLY A 78 -18.54 -1.20 -6.77
C GLY A 78 -17.53 -0.22 -7.35
N VAL A 79 -16.28 -0.24 -6.85
CA VAL A 79 -15.24 0.67 -7.34
C VAL A 79 -14.79 0.21 -8.74
N PRO A 80 -14.86 1.09 -9.77
CA PRO A 80 -14.37 0.74 -11.10
C PRO A 80 -12.85 0.53 -11.10
N GLY A 81 -12.36 -0.30 -12.03
CA GLY A 81 -10.94 -0.64 -12.10
C GLY A 81 -10.01 0.57 -12.17
N GLN A 82 -10.38 1.61 -12.92
CA GLN A 82 -9.56 2.82 -13.03
C GLN A 82 -9.54 3.68 -11.76
N GLU A 83 -10.47 3.42 -10.83
CA GLU A 83 -10.56 4.14 -9.55
C GLU A 83 -10.04 3.32 -8.37
N GLU A 84 -9.53 2.11 -8.62
CA GLU A 84 -8.93 1.30 -7.58
C GLU A 84 -7.75 2.04 -6.92
N VAL A 85 -7.61 1.85 -5.61
CA VAL A 85 -6.50 2.46 -4.87
C VAL A 85 -5.17 1.99 -5.46
N LYS A 86 -4.19 2.88 -5.53
CA LYS A 86 -2.84 2.53 -5.92
C LYS A 86 -2.18 1.80 -4.75
N VAL A 87 -1.69 0.59 -5.00
CA VAL A 87 -1.01 -0.22 -3.99
C VAL A 87 0.43 -0.41 -4.40
N VAL A 88 1.35 0.11 -3.58
CA VAL A 88 2.79 -0.05 -3.76
C VAL A 88 3.27 -1.02 -2.69
N MET A 89 3.75 -2.18 -3.12
CA MET A 89 4.28 -3.17 -2.19
C MET A 89 5.74 -2.85 -1.88
N THR A 90 6.15 -2.96 -0.63
CA THR A 90 7.56 -2.89 -0.27
C THR A 90 8.08 -4.30 -0.06
N THR A 91 9.29 -4.57 -0.53
CA THR A 91 9.81 -5.93 -0.58
C THR A 91 11.32 -5.94 -0.34
N ALA A 92 11.83 -7.05 0.22
CA ALA A 92 13.26 -7.28 0.30
C ALA A 92 13.83 -7.50 -1.12
N LEU A 93 15.06 -7.06 -1.35
CA LEU A 93 15.72 -7.17 -2.67
C LEU A 93 15.82 -8.60 -3.17
N ASP A 94 15.86 -9.57 -2.27
CA ASP A 94 16.07 -10.99 -2.60
C ASP A 94 14.77 -11.79 -2.67
N ASP A 95 13.62 -11.13 -2.86
CA ASP A 95 12.33 -11.80 -2.88
C ASP A 95 11.52 -11.57 -4.17
N PRO A 96 12.10 -11.92 -5.35
CA PRO A 96 11.44 -11.66 -6.63
C PRO A 96 10.16 -12.48 -6.83
N LYS A 97 10.08 -13.66 -6.23
CA LYS A 97 8.91 -14.52 -6.36
C LYS A 97 7.65 -13.86 -5.78
N ASN A 98 7.77 -13.26 -4.60
CA ASN A 98 6.66 -12.57 -3.97
C ASN A 98 6.26 -11.30 -4.73
N VAL A 99 7.23 -10.61 -5.33
CA VAL A 99 6.94 -9.46 -6.19
C VAL A 99 6.10 -9.87 -7.39
N VAL A 100 6.50 -10.93 -8.08
CA VAL A 100 5.77 -11.43 -9.25
C VAL A 100 4.35 -11.84 -8.86
N GLU A 101 4.19 -12.55 -7.75
CA GLU A 101 2.88 -12.97 -7.28
C GLU A 101 1.98 -11.77 -6.94
N ALA A 102 2.51 -10.77 -6.22
CA ALA A 102 1.74 -9.59 -5.88
C ALA A 102 1.28 -8.83 -7.13
N TYR A 103 2.15 -8.73 -8.13
CA TYR A 103 1.89 -7.98 -9.35
C TYR A 103 0.83 -8.65 -10.22
N TYR A 104 0.99 -9.95 -10.47
CA TYR A 104 0.16 -10.66 -11.45
C TYR A 104 -1.06 -11.35 -10.84
N LYS A 105 -1.00 -11.75 -9.58
CA LYS A 105 -2.11 -12.45 -8.91
C LYS A 105 -2.85 -11.58 -7.92
N GLY A 106 -2.16 -10.69 -7.23
CA GLY A 106 -2.72 -9.86 -6.18
C GLY A 106 -3.27 -8.52 -6.64
N GLY A 107 -2.86 -8.03 -7.82
CA GLY A 107 -3.31 -6.74 -8.34
C GLY A 107 -2.59 -5.54 -7.76
N ALA A 108 -1.32 -5.68 -7.38
CA ALA A 108 -0.50 -4.55 -6.95
C ALA A 108 -0.25 -3.58 -8.11
N THR A 109 -0.23 -2.28 -7.81
CA THR A 109 0.05 -1.26 -8.82
C THR A 109 1.54 -1.20 -9.14
N SER A 110 2.39 -1.30 -8.12
CA SER A 110 3.83 -1.28 -8.28
C SER A 110 4.50 -1.85 -7.03
N TYR A 111 5.82 -1.87 -7.02
CA TYR A 111 6.59 -2.27 -5.86
C TYR A 111 7.83 -1.42 -5.74
N ILE A 112 8.43 -1.40 -4.54
CA ILE A 112 9.70 -0.74 -4.30
C ILE A 112 10.53 -1.59 -3.33
N PRO A 113 11.82 -1.80 -3.62
CA PRO A 113 12.65 -2.63 -2.75
C PRO A 113 13.06 -1.91 -1.47
N LYS A 114 13.30 -2.67 -0.42
CA LYS A 114 13.92 -2.17 0.80
C LYS A 114 15.44 -2.28 0.69
N PRO A 115 16.20 -1.35 1.25
CA PRO A 115 15.75 -0.16 1.99
C PRO A 115 15.14 0.90 1.07
N ILE A 116 14.15 1.62 1.58
CA ILE A 116 13.41 2.58 0.78
C ILE A 116 14.31 3.78 0.43
N ASP A 117 14.49 4.03 -0.87
CA ASP A 117 15.17 5.21 -1.37
C ASP A 117 14.13 6.32 -1.59
N ARG A 118 14.29 7.43 -0.91
CA ARG A 118 13.33 8.53 -0.97
C ARG A 118 13.12 9.06 -2.39
N GLN A 119 14.21 9.28 -3.13
CA GLN A 119 14.13 9.85 -4.47
C GLN A 119 13.39 8.89 -5.41
N LEU A 120 13.72 7.61 -5.32
CA LEU A 120 13.08 6.58 -6.12
C LEU A 120 11.58 6.48 -5.80
N PHE A 121 11.24 6.55 -4.51
CA PHE A 121 9.85 6.50 -4.08
C PHE A 121 9.06 7.70 -4.58
N VAL A 122 9.59 8.90 -4.43
CA VAL A 122 8.93 10.13 -4.91
C VAL A 122 8.75 10.09 -6.43
N HIS A 123 9.76 9.60 -7.15
CA HIS A 123 9.67 9.43 -8.60
C HIS A 123 8.55 8.47 -8.98
N LEU A 124 8.43 7.36 -8.26
CA LEU A 124 7.35 6.39 -8.47
C LEU A 124 5.98 7.03 -8.26
N LEU A 125 5.82 7.83 -7.21
CA LEU A 125 4.54 8.50 -6.93
C LEU A 125 4.16 9.47 -8.06
N LYS A 126 5.14 10.16 -8.62
CA LYS A 126 4.92 11.05 -9.78
C LYS A 126 4.46 10.25 -11.00
N ASN A 127 5.11 9.12 -11.26
CA ASN A 127 4.76 8.26 -12.39
C ASN A 127 3.36 7.67 -12.25
N LEU A 128 2.89 7.46 -11.02
CA LEU A 128 1.54 6.97 -10.75
C LEU A 128 0.49 8.08 -10.80
N GLY A 129 0.91 9.33 -10.98
CA GLY A 129 -0.01 10.47 -11.03
C GLY A 129 -0.53 10.90 -9.67
N LEU A 130 0.08 10.45 -8.58
CA LEU A 130 -0.37 10.77 -7.23
C LEU A 130 0.13 12.12 -6.74
N ILE A 131 1.26 12.57 -7.24
CA ILE A 131 1.85 13.89 -6.94
C ILE A 131 2.41 14.50 -8.21
N GLN A 132 2.71 15.78 -8.15
CA GLN A 132 3.24 16.53 -9.30
C GLN A 132 4.75 16.70 -9.23
#